data_ab2ad4d22ea3ffcb368ad54228636147
#
_entry.id   ab2ad4d22ea3ffcb368ad54228636147
#
_cell.length_a   1.000
_cell.length_b   1.000
_cell.length_c   1.000
_cell.angle_alpha   90.00
_cell.angle_beta   90.00
_cell.angle_gamma   90.00
#
_symmetry.space_group_name_H-M   'P 1'
#
loop_
_entity.id
_entity.type
_entity.pdbx_description
1 polymer ?
#
loop_
_entity_poly.entity_id
_entity_poly.type
_entity_poly.pdbx_seq_one_letter_code
_entity_poly.pdbx_strand_id
1 'polypeptide(L)'
;FTNDGGVFLTTDGGTTFTDKNNNMVTTQFYSTAIHPSSDYVIGGTQDNGTWRISTSGKQIGTEVVGGDGGFTHIDQSNSNYQFTATTYNRVYKSSNGGNSWSLYHDVQASDGTDAGFFINPSVLDANNKAFYASFDATTIFRQKDYTSLTAHDFINVNLGSLASAFKVSPHTDGVLFVGTAGGRVFKITDAHTSSYSVSEISPSSTSAYISSIDVGKDDNQILITLSNYGIESVYETVGGGGSNGWTAVEGDLPDMPIRWGLYNRNNFNQV
;
A
#
# COMPACT_ATOMS: atom_id res chain seq x y z
N PHE A 1 22.67 23.73 -11.87
CA PHE A 1 21.29 23.74 -11.38
C PHE A 1 20.84 22.32 -11.02
N THR A 2 20.18 22.16 -9.90
CA THR A 2 19.65 20.88 -9.42
C THR A 2 18.22 21.09 -8.95
N ASN A 3 17.36 20.10 -9.20
CA ASN A 3 15.99 20.01 -8.70
C ASN A 3 15.59 18.55 -8.58
N ASP A 4 14.32 18.26 -8.28
CA ASP A 4 13.77 16.90 -8.18
C ASP A 4 13.94 16.09 -9.47
N GLY A 5 14.00 16.75 -10.64
CA GLY A 5 14.25 16.11 -11.94
C GLY A 5 15.73 15.85 -12.23
N GLY A 6 16.66 16.24 -11.35
CA GLY A 6 18.08 15.92 -11.50
C GLY A 6 19.03 17.10 -11.59
N VAL A 7 20.09 16.91 -12.39
CA VAL A 7 21.19 17.84 -12.57
C VAL A 7 21.24 18.39 -13.99
N PHE A 8 21.29 19.70 -14.13
CA PHE A 8 21.30 20.41 -15.41
C PHE A 8 22.45 21.43 -15.45
N LEU A 9 23.13 21.51 -16.58
CA LEU A 9 24.20 22.46 -16.82
C LEU A 9 23.72 23.56 -17.77
N THR A 10 23.97 24.80 -17.38
CA THR A 10 23.91 25.94 -18.28
C THR A 10 25.32 26.53 -18.48
N THR A 11 25.60 27.02 -19.71
CA THR A 11 26.86 27.72 -20.05
C THR A 11 26.58 29.12 -20.61
N ASP A 12 25.33 29.55 -20.64
CA ASP A 12 24.86 30.82 -21.23
C ASP A 12 24.04 31.66 -20.23
N GLY A 13 24.31 31.49 -18.91
CA GLY A 13 23.67 32.28 -17.87
C GLY A 13 22.20 31.92 -17.60
N GLY A 14 21.79 30.68 -17.94
CA GLY A 14 20.43 30.20 -17.65
C GLY A 14 19.48 30.34 -18.85
N THR A 15 19.97 30.68 -20.03
CA THR A 15 19.15 30.78 -21.24
C THR A 15 18.80 29.38 -21.76
N THR A 16 19.78 28.45 -21.71
CA THR A 16 19.56 27.04 -22.06
C THR A 16 20.11 26.11 -20.97
N PHE A 17 19.53 24.92 -20.85
CA PHE A 17 19.93 23.88 -19.90
C PHE A 17 20.17 22.55 -20.63
N THR A 18 21.29 21.92 -20.33
CA THR A 18 21.63 20.58 -20.81
C THR A 18 21.51 19.59 -19.67
N ASP A 19 20.77 18.52 -19.90
CA ASP A 19 20.63 17.38 -18.96
C ASP A 19 21.99 16.71 -18.71
N LYS A 20 22.29 16.46 -17.45
CA LYS A 20 23.51 15.77 -16.96
C LYS A 20 23.19 14.49 -16.16
N ASN A 21 21.98 13.96 -16.30
CA ASN A 21 21.49 12.80 -15.57
C ASN A 21 21.95 11.45 -16.13
N ASN A 22 22.86 11.41 -17.10
CA ASN A 22 23.37 10.18 -17.69
C ASN A 22 23.87 9.21 -16.62
N ASN A 23 23.30 8.01 -16.57
CA ASN A 23 23.53 6.97 -15.56
C ASN A 23 23.11 7.34 -14.12
N MET A 24 22.42 8.46 -13.92
CA MET A 24 21.77 8.76 -12.65
C MET A 24 20.43 8.02 -12.62
N VAL A 25 20.28 7.10 -11.69
CA VAL A 25 19.03 6.36 -11.46
C VAL A 25 18.47 6.84 -10.13
N THR A 26 17.62 7.86 -10.17
CA THR A 26 16.97 8.44 -8.99
C THR A 26 15.47 8.45 -9.21
N THR A 27 14.77 7.54 -8.54
CA THR A 27 13.32 7.49 -8.54
C THR A 27 12.87 6.99 -7.19
N GLN A 28 11.96 7.72 -6.56
CA GLN A 28 11.36 7.30 -5.30
C GLN A 28 10.11 6.47 -5.59
N PHE A 29 10.14 5.20 -5.24
CA PHE A 29 8.98 4.33 -5.31
C PHE A 29 8.14 4.46 -4.05
N TYR A 30 6.84 4.61 -4.21
CA TYR A 30 5.86 4.48 -3.14
C TYR A 30 5.43 3.03 -2.92
N SER A 31 5.33 2.26 -4.01
CA SER A 31 4.90 0.87 -3.97
C SER A 31 5.42 0.10 -5.17
N THR A 32 5.61 -1.20 -5.01
CA THR A 32 5.98 -2.12 -6.10
C THR A 32 5.18 -3.40 -6.01
N ALA A 33 4.88 -4.00 -7.16
CA ALA A 33 4.29 -5.33 -7.27
C ALA A 33 5.08 -6.19 -8.25
N ILE A 34 5.36 -7.42 -7.85
CA ILE A 34 6.18 -8.38 -8.60
C ILE A 34 5.27 -9.42 -9.23
N HIS A 35 5.52 -9.76 -10.49
CA HIS A 35 4.81 -10.81 -11.19
C HIS A 35 5.15 -12.19 -10.61
N PRO A 36 4.17 -13.11 -10.43
CA PRO A 36 4.39 -14.37 -9.72
C PRO A 36 5.36 -15.34 -10.41
N SER A 37 5.64 -15.20 -11.69
CA SER A 37 6.41 -16.19 -12.46
C SER A 37 7.37 -15.59 -13.50
N SER A 38 7.64 -14.29 -13.46
CA SER A 38 8.57 -13.62 -14.38
C SER A 38 9.28 -12.45 -13.70
N ASP A 39 10.36 -11.93 -14.29
CA ASP A 39 11.11 -10.76 -13.83
C ASP A 39 10.35 -9.43 -14.01
N TYR A 40 9.06 -9.50 -14.24
CA TYR A 40 8.19 -8.36 -14.46
C TYR A 40 7.82 -7.69 -13.12
N VAL A 41 8.02 -6.38 -13.04
CA VAL A 41 7.68 -5.54 -11.89
C VAL A 41 6.92 -4.32 -12.38
N ILE A 42 5.91 -3.91 -11.64
CA ILE A 42 5.32 -2.57 -11.76
C ILE A 42 5.56 -1.80 -10.47
N GLY A 43 5.77 -0.48 -10.58
CA GLY A 43 5.99 0.36 -9.42
C GLY A 43 5.48 1.78 -9.63
N GLY A 44 4.76 2.28 -8.64
CA GLY A 44 4.31 3.66 -8.57
C GLY A 44 5.37 4.56 -7.96
N THR A 45 5.63 5.71 -8.58
CA THR A 45 6.73 6.61 -8.24
C THR A 45 6.26 8.03 -8.03
N GLN A 46 6.96 8.76 -7.18
CA GLN A 46 6.71 10.19 -6.98
C GLN A 46 6.97 10.95 -8.27
N ASP A 47 6.00 11.76 -8.69
CA ASP A 47 6.05 12.70 -9.84
C ASP A 47 6.33 12.09 -11.22
N ASN A 48 6.60 10.78 -11.28
CA ASN A 48 7.06 10.13 -12.52
C ASN A 48 6.16 8.95 -12.94
N GLY A 49 4.94 8.87 -12.47
CA GLY A 49 3.95 7.87 -12.89
C GLY A 49 4.20 6.46 -12.37
N THR A 50 3.54 5.52 -12.99
CA THR A 50 3.74 4.08 -12.75
C THR A 50 4.56 3.48 -13.88
N TRP A 51 5.62 2.77 -13.49
CA TRP A 51 6.58 2.15 -14.41
C TRP A 51 6.45 0.64 -14.42
N ARG A 52 6.57 0.08 -15.62
CA ARG A 52 6.72 -1.33 -15.88
C ARG A 52 8.17 -1.66 -16.21
N ILE A 53 8.77 -2.59 -15.47
CA ILE A 53 10.12 -3.11 -15.71
C ILE A 53 9.95 -4.59 -16.04
N SER A 54 10.33 -5.00 -17.24
CA SER A 54 10.12 -6.37 -17.75
C SER A 54 11.40 -7.12 -18.07
N THR A 55 12.55 -6.52 -17.74
CA THR A 55 13.88 -7.14 -17.91
C THR A 55 14.76 -6.77 -16.74
N SER A 56 15.63 -7.70 -16.32
CA SER A 56 16.61 -7.44 -15.27
C SER A 56 17.72 -6.49 -15.72
N GLY A 57 18.40 -5.87 -14.77
CA GLY A 57 19.53 -4.96 -15.01
C GLY A 57 19.13 -3.50 -15.22
N LYS A 58 20.04 -2.69 -15.73
CA LYS A 58 19.85 -1.27 -16.03
C LYS A 58 19.08 -1.11 -17.34
N GLN A 59 17.79 -1.34 -17.32
CA GLN A 59 16.91 -1.19 -18.48
C GLN A 59 15.99 0.01 -18.30
N ILE A 60 15.60 0.60 -19.42
CA ILE A 60 14.58 1.64 -19.44
C ILE A 60 13.23 0.94 -19.23
N GLY A 61 12.52 1.30 -18.15
CA GLY A 61 11.14 0.89 -17.94
C GLY A 61 10.19 1.54 -18.95
N THR A 62 8.95 1.11 -18.96
CA THR A 62 7.86 1.73 -19.71
C THR A 62 6.91 2.40 -18.73
N GLU A 63 6.66 3.68 -18.87
CA GLU A 63 5.59 4.36 -18.15
C GLU A 63 4.24 3.82 -18.64
N VAL A 64 3.40 3.34 -17.72
CA VAL A 64 2.11 2.73 -18.03
C VAL A 64 0.92 3.61 -17.65
N VAL A 65 1.09 4.43 -16.61
CA VAL A 65 0.12 5.45 -16.17
C VAL A 65 0.92 6.66 -15.68
N GLY A 66 0.60 7.85 -16.18
CA GLY A 66 1.28 9.09 -15.81
C GLY A 66 0.79 9.71 -14.49
N GLY A 67 1.39 10.83 -14.09
CA GLY A 67 1.13 11.56 -12.86
C GLY A 67 1.97 11.06 -11.69
N ASP A 68 1.49 11.18 -10.45
CA ASP A 68 2.05 10.42 -9.33
C ASP A 68 1.62 8.97 -9.43
N GLY A 69 2.56 8.04 -9.25
CA GLY A 69 2.25 6.63 -9.17
C GLY A 69 2.07 6.22 -7.71
N GLY A 70 0.89 5.74 -7.35
CA GLY A 70 0.55 5.28 -6.00
C GLY A 70 0.79 3.78 -5.79
N PHE A 71 -0.08 3.16 -4.99
CA PHE A 71 -0.02 1.72 -4.73
C PHE A 71 -0.28 0.90 -5.99
N THR A 72 0.52 -0.15 -6.15
CA THR A 72 0.46 -1.07 -7.30
C THR A 72 0.20 -2.50 -6.83
N HIS A 73 -0.58 -3.26 -7.61
CA HIS A 73 -0.89 -4.65 -7.31
C HIS A 73 -0.89 -5.51 -8.58
N ILE A 74 -0.44 -6.75 -8.47
CA ILE A 74 -0.60 -7.80 -9.47
C ILE A 74 -1.30 -8.97 -8.79
N ASP A 75 -2.40 -9.44 -9.37
CA ASP A 75 -3.09 -10.64 -8.88
C ASP A 75 -2.16 -11.86 -9.04
N GLN A 76 -1.74 -12.44 -7.91
CA GLN A 76 -0.81 -13.55 -7.87
C GLN A 76 -1.40 -14.85 -8.39
N SER A 77 -2.74 -14.95 -8.48
CA SER A 77 -3.45 -16.11 -9.04
C SER A 77 -3.78 -15.94 -10.53
N ASN A 78 -3.90 -14.70 -11.00
CA ASN A 78 -4.13 -14.35 -12.41
C ASN A 78 -3.50 -13.00 -12.76
N SER A 79 -2.25 -13.01 -13.14
CA SER A 79 -1.45 -11.81 -13.43
C SER A 79 -1.96 -10.95 -14.61
N ASN A 80 -3.00 -11.36 -15.31
CA ASN A 80 -3.72 -10.48 -16.24
C ASN A 80 -4.35 -9.29 -15.52
N TYR A 81 -4.79 -9.46 -14.26
CA TYR A 81 -5.35 -8.37 -13.46
C TYR A 81 -4.24 -7.65 -12.70
N GLN A 82 -4.06 -6.39 -13.03
CA GLN A 82 -3.08 -5.52 -12.41
C GLN A 82 -3.71 -4.17 -12.11
N PHE A 83 -3.25 -3.52 -11.04
CA PHE A 83 -3.79 -2.25 -10.57
C PHE A 83 -2.65 -1.28 -10.25
N THR A 84 -2.90 -0.02 -10.52
CA THR A 84 -2.09 1.09 -10.01
C THR A 84 -3.00 2.25 -9.66
N ALA A 85 -2.65 2.99 -8.63
CA ALA A 85 -3.31 4.24 -8.32
C ALA A 85 -2.45 5.42 -8.80
N THR A 86 -3.10 6.54 -9.05
CA THR A 86 -2.45 7.84 -9.05
C THR A 86 -2.66 8.48 -7.67
N THR A 87 -3.35 9.59 -7.58
CA THR A 87 -3.64 10.26 -6.31
C THR A 87 -5.01 9.85 -5.77
N TYR A 88 -5.17 9.85 -4.46
CA TYR A 88 -6.42 9.55 -3.77
C TYR A 88 -7.02 8.19 -4.19
N ASN A 89 -8.33 8.12 -4.44
CA ASN A 89 -9.01 6.89 -4.90
C ASN A 89 -9.11 6.78 -6.43
N ARG A 90 -8.19 7.39 -7.17
CA ARG A 90 -8.11 7.24 -8.62
C ARG A 90 -7.26 6.03 -8.98
N VAL A 91 -7.91 4.95 -9.38
CA VAL A 91 -7.29 3.64 -9.64
C VAL A 91 -7.44 3.25 -11.09
N TYR A 92 -6.36 2.79 -11.69
CA TYR A 92 -6.29 2.22 -13.03
C TYR A 92 -6.13 0.71 -12.96
N LYS A 93 -6.71 0.03 -13.93
CA LYS A 93 -6.70 -1.43 -14.04
C LYS A 93 -6.23 -1.85 -15.42
N SER A 94 -5.42 -2.89 -15.45
CA SER A 94 -5.20 -3.75 -16.61
C SER A 94 -5.92 -5.09 -16.43
N SER A 95 -6.46 -5.64 -17.50
CA SER A 95 -7.04 -7.00 -17.55
C SER A 95 -6.33 -7.89 -18.58
N ASN A 96 -5.16 -7.46 -19.06
CA ASN A 96 -4.39 -8.14 -20.12
C ASN A 96 -2.87 -8.16 -19.84
N GLY A 97 -2.49 -8.32 -18.57
CA GLY A 97 -1.09 -8.46 -18.16
C GLY A 97 -0.29 -7.17 -18.29
N GLY A 98 -0.91 -6.03 -18.06
CA GLY A 98 -0.26 -4.72 -18.10
C GLY A 98 0.00 -4.18 -19.51
N ASN A 99 -0.59 -4.77 -20.56
CA ASN A 99 -0.42 -4.30 -21.94
C ASN A 99 -1.25 -3.07 -22.25
N SER A 100 -2.38 -2.89 -21.58
CA SER A 100 -3.17 -1.66 -21.59
C SER A 100 -3.81 -1.39 -20.25
N TRP A 101 -4.08 -0.12 -19.97
CA TRP A 101 -4.61 0.38 -18.71
C TRP A 101 -5.79 1.30 -18.96
N SER A 102 -6.80 1.23 -18.11
CA SER A 102 -7.96 2.11 -18.15
C SER A 102 -8.30 2.57 -16.74
N LEU A 103 -8.87 3.77 -16.62
CA LEU A 103 -9.43 4.24 -15.36
C LEU A 103 -10.49 3.25 -14.87
N TYR A 104 -10.34 2.77 -13.66
CA TYR A 104 -11.22 1.78 -13.06
C TYR A 104 -12.12 2.38 -12.00
N HIS A 105 -11.55 3.18 -11.10
CA HIS A 105 -12.25 3.96 -10.10
C HIS A 105 -11.74 5.40 -10.08
N ASP A 106 -12.64 6.33 -9.79
CA ASP A 106 -12.36 7.70 -9.37
C ASP A 106 -13.45 8.08 -8.37
N VAL A 107 -13.33 7.56 -7.14
CA VAL A 107 -14.38 7.65 -6.13
C VAL A 107 -14.06 8.75 -5.15
N GLN A 108 -14.88 9.78 -5.16
CA GLN A 108 -14.79 10.93 -4.28
C GLN A 108 -15.71 10.77 -3.06
N ALA A 109 -15.47 11.56 -2.01
CA ALA A 109 -16.37 11.69 -0.89
C ALA A 109 -17.71 12.28 -1.33
N SER A 110 -18.73 12.17 -0.48
CA SER A 110 -20.10 12.60 -0.81
C SER A 110 -20.24 14.10 -1.05
N ASP A 111 -19.30 14.90 -0.59
CA ASP A 111 -19.21 16.34 -0.81
C ASP A 111 -18.44 16.73 -2.08
N GLY A 112 -17.98 15.74 -2.87
CA GLY A 112 -17.22 15.91 -4.09
C GLY A 112 -15.72 16.19 -3.88
N THR A 113 -15.23 16.11 -2.64
CA THR A 113 -13.80 16.20 -2.35
C THR A 113 -13.08 14.88 -2.57
N ASP A 114 -11.76 14.94 -2.71
CA ASP A 114 -10.93 13.75 -2.83
C ASP A 114 -10.98 12.92 -1.52
N ALA A 115 -11.11 11.60 -1.63
CA ALA A 115 -11.18 10.68 -0.51
C ALA A 115 -9.88 9.90 -0.33
N GLY A 116 -9.53 9.59 0.92
CA GLY A 116 -8.30 8.90 1.27
C GLY A 116 -7.09 9.82 1.34
N PHE A 117 -5.90 9.23 1.34
CA PHE A 117 -4.63 9.96 1.28
C PHE A 117 -4.26 10.34 -0.15
N PHE A 118 -3.39 11.35 -0.31
CA PHE A 118 -2.81 11.68 -1.62
C PHE A 118 -2.18 10.45 -2.27
N ILE A 119 -1.25 9.77 -1.60
CA ILE A 119 -0.82 8.41 -1.95
C ILE A 119 -1.63 7.44 -1.10
N ASN A 120 -2.68 6.91 -1.71
CA ASN A 120 -3.73 6.21 -0.98
C ASN A 120 -3.43 4.73 -0.78
N PRO A 121 -3.32 4.24 0.47
CA PRO A 121 -3.11 2.83 0.75
C PRO A 121 -4.24 1.96 0.22
N SER A 122 -3.85 0.84 -0.39
CA SER A 122 -4.79 -0.15 -0.90
C SER A 122 -4.20 -1.56 -0.80
N VAL A 123 -5.05 -2.57 -0.95
CA VAL A 123 -4.65 -3.98 -0.98
C VAL A 123 -5.55 -4.79 -1.89
N LEU A 124 -4.99 -5.82 -2.51
CA LEU A 124 -5.68 -6.78 -3.35
C LEU A 124 -5.87 -8.11 -2.62
N ASP A 125 -7.11 -8.57 -2.51
CA ASP A 125 -7.46 -9.93 -2.10
C ASP A 125 -7.67 -10.78 -3.35
N ALA A 126 -6.62 -11.47 -3.78
CA ALA A 126 -6.65 -12.27 -5.00
C ALA A 126 -7.54 -13.51 -4.88
N ASN A 127 -7.74 -14.06 -3.68
CA ASN A 127 -8.58 -15.22 -3.45
C ASN A 127 -10.07 -14.87 -3.68
N ASN A 128 -10.51 -13.76 -3.09
CA ASN A 128 -11.90 -13.31 -3.15
C ASN A 128 -12.19 -12.33 -4.29
N LYS A 129 -11.16 -12.01 -5.11
CA LYS A 129 -11.25 -11.03 -6.18
C LYS A 129 -11.70 -9.64 -5.70
N ALA A 130 -11.36 -9.30 -4.45
CA ALA A 130 -11.71 -8.03 -3.84
C ALA A 130 -10.53 -7.05 -3.82
N PHE A 131 -10.85 -5.76 -3.88
CA PHE A 131 -9.90 -4.67 -3.75
C PHE A 131 -10.38 -3.71 -2.66
N TYR A 132 -9.48 -3.34 -1.76
CA TYR A 132 -9.76 -2.43 -0.65
C TYR A 132 -8.84 -1.23 -0.70
N ALA A 133 -9.36 -0.05 -0.32
CA ALA A 133 -8.57 1.17 -0.24
C ALA A 133 -9.06 2.06 0.92
N SER A 134 -8.18 2.92 1.41
CA SER A 134 -8.57 3.95 2.37
C SER A 134 -9.60 4.90 1.76
N PHE A 135 -10.59 5.33 2.55
CA PHE A 135 -11.62 6.23 2.05
C PHE A 135 -11.84 7.42 3.00
N ASP A 136 -12.41 7.17 4.18
CA ASP A 136 -12.57 8.19 5.21
C ASP A 136 -12.35 7.62 6.63
N ALA A 137 -12.64 8.41 7.67
CA ALA A 137 -12.45 7.99 9.06
C ALA A 137 -13.49 6.97 9.55
N THR A 138 -14.49 6.63 8.74
CA THR A 138 -15.61 5.77 9.11
C THR A 138 -15.84 4.62 8.15
N THR A 139 -15.21 4.65 6.97
CA THR A 139 -15.43 3.66 5.93
C THR A 139 -14.14 3.28 5.20
N ILE A 140 -14.12 2.06 4.68
CA ILE A 140 -13.12 1.53 3.76
C ILE A 140 -13.82 1.30 2.42
N PHE A 141 -13.24 1.82 1.33
CA PHE A 141 -13.68 1.51 -0.02
C PHE A 141 -13.48 0.02 -0.31
N ARG A 142 -14.49 -0.62 -0.93
CA ARG A 142 -14.43 -2.01 -1.33
C ARG A 142 -15.01 -2.24 -2.72
N GLN A 143 -14.23 -2.85 -3.59
CA GLN A 143 -14.70 -3.49 -4.81
C GLN A 143 -14.77 -5.01 -4.56
N LYS A 144 -15.98 -5.61 -4.58
CA LYS A 144 -16.18 -7.02 -4.22
C LYS A 144 -15.68 -8.01 -5.27
N ASP A 145 -15.74 -7.62 -6.54
CA ASP A 145 -15.26 -8.44 -7.66
C ASP A 145 -14.62 -7.54 -8.71
N TYR A 146 -13.30 -7.48 -8.70
CA TYR A 146 -12.55 -6.68 -9.66
C TYR A 146 -12.45 -7.33 -11.05
N THR A 147 -12.91 -8.57 -11.22
CA THR A 147 -12.92 -9.24 -12.54
C THR A 147 -14.12 -8.82 -13.37
N SER A 148 -15.15 -8.29 -12.74
CA SER A 148 -16.37 -7.79 -13.34
C SER A 148 -16.53 -6.27 -13.12
N LEU A 149 -17.52 -5.68 -13.78
CA LEU A 149 -17.91 -4.27 -13.60
C LEU A 149 -18.98 -4.12 -12.50
N THR A 150 -18.89 -4.89 -11.44
CA THR A 150 -19.80 -4.77 -10.30
C THR A 150 -19.64 -3.43 -9.62
N ALA A 151 -20.71 -2.92 -9.02
CA ALA A 151 -20.67 -1.70 -8.24
C ALA A 151 -19.76 -1.90 -7.00
N HIS A 152 -18.97 -0.88 -6.66
CA HIS A 152 -18.29 -0.82 -5.38
C HIS A 152 -19.28 -0.57 -4.23
N ASP A 153 -18.85 -0.86 -3.02
CA ASP A 153 -19.52 -0.48 -1.78
C ASP A 153 -18.48 -0.11 -0.69
N PHE A 154 -18.95 0.03 0.55
CA PHE A 154 -18.08 0.42 1.66
C PHE A 154 -18.25 -0.54 2.83
N ILE A 155 -17.13 -0.83 3.51
CA ILE A 155 -17.12 -1.47 4.81
C ILE A 155 -17.22 -0.36 5.86
N ASN A 156 -18.29 -0.37 6.65
CA ASN A 156 -18.47 0.59 7.73
C ASN A 156 -17.62 0.16 8.94
N VAL A 157 -16.65 0.99 9.29
CA VAL A 157 -15.74 0.80 10.42
C VAL A 157 -15.46 2.17 11.04
N ASN A 158 -15.77 2.36 12.30
CA ASN A 158 -15.38 3.59 12.99
C ASN A 158 -13.86 3.60 13.24
N LEU A 159 -13.08 3.91 12.20
CA LEU A 159 -11.62 3.92 12.23
C LEU A 159 -11.06 5.04 13.11
N GLY A 160 -11.77 6.17 13.25
CA GLY A 160 -11.34 7.37 13.96
C GLY A 160 -10.31 8.23 13.18
N SER A 161 -9.70 7.69 12.15
CA SER A 161 -8.83 8.37 11.19
C SER A 161 -8.72 7.52 9.93
N LEU A 162 -8.09 8.02 8.87
CA LEU A 162 -7.89 7.27 7.63
C LEU A 162 -7.13 5.95 7.87
N ALA A 163 -7.51 4.91 7.14
CA ALA A 163 -6.74 3.67 7.08
C ALA A 163 -5.40 3.92 6.40
N SER A 164 -4.30 3.61 7.07
CA SER A 164 -2.93 3.88 6.60
C SER A 164 -2.16 2.63 6.19
N ALA A 165 -2.62 1.46 6.61
CA ALA A 165 -2.03 0.17 6.24
C ALA A 165 -3.10 -0.91 6.12
N PHE A 166 -2.89 -1.81 5.19
CA PHE A 166 -3.76 -2.96 4.95
C PHE A 166 -2.95 -4.24 4.80
N LYS A 167 -3.51 -5.35 5.29
CA LYS A 167 -2.98 -6.69 5.05
C LYS A 167 -4.11 -7.70 4.93
N VAL A 168 -4.24 -8.36 3.79
CA VAL A 168 -5.08 -9.57 3.67
C VAL A 168 -4.36 -10.72 4.35
N SER A 169 -5.10 -11.51 5.14
CA SER A 169 -4.53 -12.68 5.80
C SER A 169 -4.02 -13.69 4.77
N PRO A 170 -2.80 -14.21 4.93
CA PRO A 170 -2.32 -15.34 4.14
C PRO A 170 -2.84 -16.70 4.64
N HIS A 171 -3.56 -16.75 5.76
CA HIS A 171 -3.98 -17.98 6.43
C HIS A 171 -5.49 -18.21 6.38
N THR A 172 -6.28 -17.18 6.65
CA THR A 172 -7.74 -17.27 6.71
C THR A 172 -8.37 -16.45 5.60
N ASP A 173 -9.14 -17.11 4.77
CA ASP A 173 -9.83 -16.48 3.66
C ASP A 173 -10.80 -15.39 4.14
N GLY A 174 -10.82 -14.26 3.42
CA GLY A 174 -11.68 -13.12 3.72
C GLY A 174 -11.33 -12.32 4.98
N VAL A 175 -10.18 -12.57 5.61
CA VAL A 175 -9.71 -11.76 6.75
C VAL A 175 -8.83 -10.61 6.26
N LEU A 176 -9.19 -9.39 6.67
CA LEU A 176 -8.48 -8.15 6.38
C LEU A 176 -8.04 -7.49 7.69
N PHE A 177 -6.76 -7.17 7.80
CA PHE A 177 -6.19 -6.35 8.86
C PHE A 177 -6.04 -4.91 8.36
N VAL A 178 -6.36 -3.94 9.22
CA VAL A 178 -6.36 -2.52 8.88
C VAL A 178 -5.70 -1.74 10.00
N GLY A 179 -4.66 -0.98 9.67
CA GLY A 179 -4.02 -0.01 10.53
C GLY A 179 -4.43 1.41 10.17
N THR A 180 -4.46 2.32 11.13
CA THR A 180 -4.90 3.69 10.91
C THR A 180 -3.80 4.72 11.18
N ALA A 181 -3.96 5.91 10.63
CA ALA A 181 -3.08 7.05 10.90
C ALA A 181 -3.12 7.50 12.38
N GLY A 182 -4.14 7.11 13.13
CA GLY A 182 -4.30 7.39 14.57
C GLY A 182 -3.85 6.24 15.48
N GLY A 183 -3.21 5.18 14.96
CA GLY A 183 -2.64 4.09 15.75
C GLY A 183 -3.60 2.96 16.12
N ARG A 184 -4.81 2.94 15.56
CA ARG A 184 -5.76 1.85 15.80
C ARG A 184 -5.55 0.72 14.81
N VAL A 185 -5.79 -0.50 15.24
CA VAL A 185 -5.72 -1.73 14.43
C VAL A 185 -7.05 -2.47 14.48
N PHE A 186 -7.52 -2.91 13.33
CA PHE A 186 -8.77 -3.66 13.19
C PHE A 186 -8.52 -4.99 12.47
N LYS A 187 -9.27 -6.00 12.88
CA LYS A 187 -9.43 -7.26 12.16
C LYS A 187 -10.86 -7.32 11.65
N ILE A 188 -11.02 -7.51 10.35
CA ILE A 188 -12.31 -7.63 9.67
C ILE A 188 -12.39 -9.04 9.10
N THR A 189 -13.38 -9.82 9.51
CA THR A 189 -13.65 -11.16 8.96
C THR A 189 -14.73 -11.09 7.90
N ASP A 190 -14.69 -11.99 6.93
CA ASP A 190 -15.60 -12.01 5.77
C ASP A 190 -15.63 -10.67 5.02
N ALA A 191 -14.49 -9.95 4.98
CA ALA A 191 -14.39 -8.59 4.45
C ALA A 191 -14.87 -8.45 2.98
N HIS A 192 -14.81 -9.52 2.20
CA HIS A 192 -15.27 -9.57 0.82
C HIS A 192 -16.81 -9.67 0.69
N THR A 193 -17.54 -9.94 1.78
CA THR A 193 -18.99 -10.14 1.79
C THR A 193 -19.74 -8.95 2.41
N SER A 194 -21.07 -8.98 2.33
CA SER A 194 -21.93 -8.00 3.01
C SER A 194 -22.15 -8.34 4.50
N SER A 195 -21.77 -9.55 4.94
CA SER A 195 -21.93 -10.05 6.31
C SER A 195 -20.62 -10.08 7.08
N TYR A 196 -19.76 -9.08 6.88
CA TYR A 196 -18.49 -8.94 7.56
C TYR A 196 -18.66 -8.62 9.06
N SER A 197 -17.65 -8.96 9.86
CA SER A 197 -17.56 -8.57 11.26
C SER A 197 -16.27 -7.77 11.52
N VAL A 198 -16.35 -6.77 12.38
CA VAL A 198 -15.23 -5.86 12.70
C VAL A 198 -14.87 -6.02 14.17
N SER A 199 -13.60 -6.24 14.46
CA SER A 199 -13.03 -6.25 15.81
C SER A 199 -11.86 -5.28 15.89
N GLU A 200 -11.87 -4.40 16.87
CA GLU A 200 -10.69 -3.60 17.19
C GLU A 200 -9.71 -4.43 18.01
N ILE A 201 -8.45 -4.46 17.57
CA ILE A 201 -7.38 -5.23 18.18
C ILE A 201 -6.17 -4.36 18.53
N SER A 202 -6.37 -3.06 18.67
CA SER A 202 -5.34 -2.02 18.89
C SER A 202 -4.47 -2.28 20.12
N PRO A 203 -3.18 -1.92 20.08
CA PRO A 203 -2.39 -1.73 21.31
C PRO A 203 -2.97 -0.61 22.17
N SER A 204 -2.83 -0.71 23.50
CA SER A 204 -3.40 0.28 24.45
C SER A 204 -2.72 1.66 24.45
N SER A 205 -1.54 1.78 23.83
CA SER A 205 -0.67 2.95 23.98
C SER A 205 -0.23 3.61 22.70
N THR A 206 -0.77 3.21 21.55
CA THR A 206 -0.37 3.80 20.26
C THR A 206 -1.37 4.87 19.81
N SER A 207 -0.87 6.09 19.57
CA SER A 207 -1.59 7.16 18.86
C SER A 207 -0.79 7.66 17.67
N ALA A 208 -0.01 6.77 17.04
CA ALA A 208 0.94 7.08 15.99
C ALA A 208 0.54 6.44 14.67
N TYR A 209 1.06 6.95 13.56
CA TYR A 209 0.76 6.48 12.21
C TYR A 209 1.24 5.05 11.99
N ILE A 210 0.33 4.09 11.79
CA ILE A 210 0.67 2.72 11.42
C ILE A 210 1.08 2.70 9.95
N SER A 211 2.34 2.37 9.72
CA SER A 211 2.96 2.39 8.39
C SER A 211 2.91 1.05 7.67
N SER A 212 2.92 -0.06 8.41
CA SER A 212 2.72 -1.40 7.83
C SER A 212 2.09 -2.37 8.82
N ILE A 213 1.50 -3.42 8.28
CA ILE A 213 1.02 -4.60 9.00
C ILE A 213 1.56 -5.84 8.28
N ASP A 214 2.09 -6.80 9.03
CA ASP A 214 2.37 -8.12 8.51
C ASP A 214 1.80 -9.21 9.43
N VAL A 215 1.50 -10.38 8.85
CA VAL A 215 0.93 -11.53 9.56
C VAL A 215 1.96 -12.64 9.57
N GLY A 216 2.26 -13.17 10.75
CA GLY A 216 3.26 -14.20 10.98
C GLY A 216 2.79 -15.61 10.62
N LYS A 217 2.96 -16.56 11.56
CA LYS A 217 2.62 -17.99 11.35
C LYS A 217 1.11 -18.28 11.29
N ASP A 218 0.31 -17.41 11.88
CA ASP A 218 -1.16 -17.47 11.90
C ASP A 218 -1.75 -16.06 12.12
N ASP A 219 -3.07 -15.92 12.06
CA ASP A 219 -3.80 -14.66 12.22
C ASP A 219 -3.77 -14.07 13.64
N ASN A 220 -3.09 -14.71 14.59
CA ASN A 220 -2.88 -14.20 15.93
C ASN A 220 -1.47 -13.61 16.10
N GLN A 221 -0.54 -13.95 15.21
CA GLN A 221 0.79 -13.34 15.19
C GLN A 221 0.82 -12.20 14.18
N ILE A 222 0.82 -10.97 14.69
CA ILE A 222 0.72 -9.76 13.86
C ILE A 222 1.84 -8.81 14.27
N LEU A 223 2.52 -8.26 13.25
CA LEU A 223 3.52 -7.21 13.37
C LEU A 223 2.92 -5.90 12.85
N ILE A 224 3.12 -4.81 13.58
CA ILE A 224 2.87 -3.45 13.10
C ILE A 224 4.11 -2.59 13.24
N THR A 225 4.26 -1.66 12.30
CA THR A 225 5.29 -0.62 12.39
C THR A 225 4.64 0.76 12.45
N LEU A 226 5.33 1.69 13.11
CA LEU A 226 4.88 3.08 13.28
C LEU A 226 5.90 4.04 12.65
N SER A 227 5.43 5.09 12.00
CA SER A 227 6.30 6.02 11.29
C SER A 227 6.39 7.41 11.95
N ASN A 228 6.55 7.42 13.26
CA ASN A 228 6.77 8.63 14.05
C ASN A 228 8.17 8.63 14.67
N TYR A 229 8.67 9.81 15.04
CA TYR A 229 9.93 9.95 15.78
C TYR A 229 9.70 9.89 17.28
N GLY A 230 10.69 9.39 18.04
CA GLY A 230 10.72 9.43 19.49
C GLY A 230 9.70 8.53 20.18
N ILE A 231 9.36 7.43 19.56
CA ILE A 231 8.45 6.41 20.10
C ILE A 231 8.96 5.01 19.76
N GLU A 232 8.53 4.02 20.52
CA GLU A 232 8.63 2.62 20.10
C GLU A 232 7.89 2.44 18.77
N SER A 233 8.57 1.95 17.75
CA SER A 233 8.06 1.94 16.37
C SER A 233 7.71 0.56 15.84
N VAL A 234 7.98 -0.53 16.60
CA VAL A 234 7.69 -1.92 16.19
C VAL A 234 6.96 -2.65 17.32
N TYR A 235 5.78 -3.13 17.03
CA TYR A 235 4.97 -3.90 17.98
C TYR A 235 4.56 -5.25 17.39
N GLU A 236 4.58 -6.28 18.23
CA GLU A 236 4.11 -7.62 17.89
C GLU A 236 2.99 -8.06 18.86
N THR A 237 2.05 -8.82 18.34
CA THR A 237 1.16 -9.67 19.13
C THR A 237 1.27 -11.12 18.67
N VAL A 238 1.16 -12.07 19.61
CA VAL A 238 1.06 -13.52 19.32
C VAL A 238 -0.26 -14.11 19.79
N GLY A 239 -1.13 -13.25 20.32
CA GLY A 239 -2.46 -13.60 20.86
C GLY A 239 -3.63 -12.96 20.13
N GLY A 240 -3.41 -12.42 18.91
CA GLY A 240 -4.47 -11.77 18.12
C GLY A 240 -4.74 -10.32 18.50
N GLY A 241 -3.92 -9.70 19.33
CA GLY A 241 -4.02 -8.28 19.71
C GLY A 241 -4.98 -8.01 20.86
N GLY A 242 -5.53 -6.78 20.88
CA GLY A 242 -6.29 -6.22 21.99
C GLY A 242 -5.40 -5.41 22.94
N SER A 243 -6.01 -4.63 23.84
CA SER A 243 -5.33 -3.57 24.61
C SER A 243 -4.07 -3.99 25.39
N ASN A 244 -3.97 -5.24 25.81
CA ASN A 244 -2.82 -5.76 26.56
C ASN A 244 -2.09 -6.90 25.85
N GLY A 245 -2.41 -7.16 24.59
CA GLY A 245 -1.86 -8.28 23.82
C GLY A 245 -0.66 -7.94 22.95
N TRP A 246 -0.16 -6.69 22.98
CA TRP A 246 0.94 -6.22 22.17
C TRP A 246 2.21 -6.00 22.99
N THR A 247 3.35 -6.33 22.41
CA THR A 247 4.68 -6.10 22.98
C THR A 247 5.51 -5.28 22.02
N ALA A 248 6.22 -4.27 22.51
CA ALA A 248 7.24 -3.57 21.74
C ALA A 248 8.42 -4.51 21.49
N VAL A 249 8.84 -4.62 20.24
CA VAL A 249 9.91 -5.53 19.79
C VAL A 249 10.98 -4.82 18.96
N GLU A 250 11.09 -3.51 19.12
CA GLU A 250 12.03 -2.66 18.39
C GLU A 250 13.51 -2.96 18.71
N GLY A 251 13.78 -3.44 19.93
CA GLY A 251 15.14 -3.78 20.34
C GLY A 251 16.04 -2.57 20.46
N ASP A 252 17.16 -2.56 19.76
CA ASP A 252 18.17 -1.49 19.75
C ASP A 252 18.10 -0.60 18.50
N LEU A 253 16.99 -0.65 17.76
CA LEU A 253 16.77 0.29 16.66
C LEU A 253 16.68 1.72 17.20
N PRO A 254 17.18 2.73 16.48
CA PRO A 254 17.04 4.11 16.91
C PRO A 254 15.57 4.57 16.81
N ASP A 255 15.15 5.50 17.66
CA ASP A 255 13.80 6.13 17.68
C ASP A 255 13.49 6.90 16.39
N MET A 256 13.37 6.18 15.29
CA MET A 256 13.13 6.69 13.95
C MET A 256 11.86 6.09 13.34
N PRO A 257 11.23 6.80 12.40
CA PRO A 257 10.10 6.25 11.66
C PRO A 257 10.45 4.93 10.96
N ILE A 258 9.75 3.87 11.30
CA ILE A 258 9.83 2.59 10.57
C ILE A 258 8.73 2.58 9.52
N ARG A 259 9.10 2.44 8.26
CA ARG A 259 8.15 2.51 7.14
C ARG A 259 7.55 1.17 6.78
N TRP A 260 8.29 0.08 7.00
CA TRP A 260 7.86 -1.27 6.63
C TRP A 260 8.55 -2.31 7.51
N GLY A 261 7.80 -3.32 7.94
CA GLY A 261 8.29 -4.49 8.66
C GLY A 261 7.67 -5.78 8.11
N LEU A 262 8.45 -6.84 8.03
CA LEU A 262 8.01 -8.16 7.57
C LEU A 262 8.60 -9.25 8.44
N TYR A 263 7.83 -10.29 8.71
CA TYR A 263 8.38 -11.53 9.27
C TYR A 263 9.27 -12.27 8.26
N ASN A 264 10.35 -12.82 8.75
CA ASN A 264 11.10 -13.82 8.00
C ASN A 264 10.23 -15.09 7.82
N ARG A 265 9.84 -15.38 6.57
CA ARG A 265 8.92 -16.51 6.28
C ARG A 265 9.52 -17.89 6.57
N ASN A 266 10.84 -18.00 6.78
CA ASN A 266 11.50 -19.22 7.21
C ASN A 266 11.67 -19.31 8.74
N ASN A 267 11.49 -18.20 9.44
CA ASN A 267 11.59 -18.14 10.91
C ASN A 267 10.79 -16.93 11.44
N PHE A 268 9.56 -17.15 11.83
CA PHE A 268 8.65 -16.12 12.32
C PHE A 268 9.04 -15.50 13.69
N ASN A 269 10.18 -15.87 14.26
CA ASN A 269 10.78 -15.18 15.40
C ASN A 269 11.76 -14.08 14.98
N GLN A 270 11.86 -13.80 13.68
CA GLN A 270 12.70 -12.74 13.09
C GLN A 270 11.84 -11.80 12.24
N VAL A 271 12.10 -10.53 12.38
CA VAL A 271 11.53 -9.44 11.60
C VAL A 271 12.64 -8.65 10.93
#